data_decaf360c3042b1ab496c2a5817dd8b5
#
_entry.id   decaf360c3042b1ab496c2a5817dd8b5
#
_cell.length_a   1.000
_cell.length_b   1.000
_cell.length_c   1.000
_cell.angle_alpha   90.00
_cell.angle_beta   90.00
_cell.angle_gamma   90.00
#
_symmetry.space_group_name_H-M   'P 1'
#
loop_
_entity.id
_entity.type
_entity.pdbx_description
1 polymer ?
#
loop_
_entity_poly.entity_id
_entity_poly.type
_entity_poly.pdbx_seq_one_letter_code
_entity_poly.pdbx_strand_id
1 'polypeptide(L)'
;MPRCSVIAVSMLLLIGCHRAPAARQYHLIGQILAVDRRAAKVTLHHEDIKDFMPATTMPYRVKDAELLAGRKPGELVEATLAVAGTDAWITRLTVIGVAPLPPVEAIQASAVPGDTLIDGAFVDQDGRRIRLHEWRGRPLILSFIYTRCPLPDFCPAIESRLAMVQQRIKTDPTLRGTAIVAITIDPGYDTPAVLKQHAAARGADPAIWRFVTGTTAEIDAFGRQFGIMVRRGDGSPNDIEHNLRTIVVSRDGRIVHVEDGAAWRVEDLVGALRRAADRS
;
A
#
# COMPACT_ATOMS: atom_id res chain seq x y z
N MET A 1 -41.56 -4.81 -62.68
CA MET A 1 -41.65 -5.01 -61.23
C MET A 1 -40.29 -5.55 -60.72
N PRO A 2 -39.40 -4.78 -60.13
CA PRO A 2 -38.14 -5.31 -59.65
C PRO A 2 -38.30 -5.77 -58.20
N ARG A 3 -37.81 -6.98 -57.91
CA ARG A 3 -37.74 -7.56 -56.58
C ARG A 3 -36.54 -6.99 -55.82
N CYS A 4 -36.80 -6.26 -54.69
CA CYS A 4 -35.76 -5.89 -53.74
C CYS A 4 -35.40 -7.09 -52.86
N SER A 5 -34.15 -7.55 -52.96
CA SER A 5 -33.56 -8.50 -52.00
C SER A 5 -32.96 -7.74 -50.84
N VAL A 6 -33.51 -7.95 -49.66
CA VAL A 6 -32.95 -7.43 -48.41
C VAL A 6 -31.87 -8.40 -47.92
N ILE A 7 -30.62 -7.92 -47.91
CA ILE A 7 -29.48 -8.65 -47.34
C ILE A 7 -29.43 -8.31 -45.85
N ALA A 8 -29.77 -9.28 -45.02
CA ALA A 8 -29.59 -9.18 -43.56
C ALA A 8 -28.12 -9.42 -43.20
N VAL A 9 -27.43 -8.38 -42.78
CA VAL A 9 -26.06 -8.48 -42.25
C VAL A 9 -26.16 -8.86 -40.75
N SER A 10 -25.88 -10.12 -40.44
CA SER A 10 -25.74 -10.61 -39.08
C SER A 10 -24.40 -10.14 -38.48
N MET A 11 -24.46 -9.17 -37.59
CA MET A 11 -23.32 -8.68 -36.84
C MET A 11 -23.05 -9.63 -35.67
N LEU A 12 -22.06 -10.54 -35.82
CA LEU A 12 -21.57 -11.37 -34.73
C LEU A 12 -20.83 -10.50 -33.71
N LEU A 13 -21.44 -10.27 -32.53
CA LEU A 13 -20.80 -9.71 -31.38
C LEU A 13 -19.84 -10.74 -30.77
N LEU A 14 -18.55 -10.60 -31.05
CA LEU A 14 -17.47 -11.31 -30.32
C LEU A 14 -17.39 -10.78 -28.91
N ILE A 15 -18.05 -11.45 -27.96
CA ILE A 15 -17.87 -11.23 -26.55
C ILE A 15 -16.51 -11.83 -26.17
N GLY A 16 -15.47 -11.00 -26.18
CA GLY A 16 -14.14 -11.35 -25.68
C GLY A 16 -14.22 -11.57 -24.17
N CYS A 17 -14.24 -12.83 -23.73
CA CYS A 17 -14.02 -13.16 -22.33
C CYS A 17 -12.60 -12.73 -21.93
N HIS A 18 -12.46 -11.58 -21.26
CA HIS A 18 -11.23 -11.21 -20.57
C HIS A 18 -11.06 -12.19 -19.40
N ARG A 19 -10.26 -13.23 -19.64
CA ARG A 19 -9.84 -14.14 -18.57
C ARG A 19 -8.89 -13.35 -17.65
N ALA A 20 -9.31 -13.13 -16.41
CA ALA A 20 -8.41 -12.54 -15.40
C ALA A 20 -7.11 -13.38 -15.35
N PRO A 21 -5.93 -12.75 -15.23
CA PRO A 21 -4.68 -13.48 -15.16
C PRO A 21 -4.73 -14.48 -14.01
N ALA A 22 -4.30 -15.71 -14.27
CA ALA A 22 -4.26 -16.77 -13.27
C ALA A 22 -3.37 -16.34 -12.10
N ALA A 23 -3.90 -16.39 -10.88
CA ALA A 23 -3.11 -16.06 -9.69
C ALA A 23 -1.93 -17.02 -9.55
N ARG A 24 -0.72 -16.48 -9.35
CA ARG A 24 0.45 -17.27 -8.96
C ARG A 24 0.26 -17.74 -7.52
N GLN A 25 0.70 -18.95 -7.22
CA GLN A 25 0.63 -19.49 -5.88
C GLN A 25 2.02 -19.65 -5.32
N TYR A 26 2.21 -19.25 -4.06
CA TYR A 26 3.45 -19.37 -3.32
C TYR A 26 3.21 -20.14 -2.02
N HIS A 27 4.19 -20.94 -1.66
CA HIS A 27 4.22 -21.63 -0.38
C HIS A 27 4.80 -20.68 0.69
N LEU A 28 4.18 -20.62 1.84
CA LEU A 28 4.55 -19.75 2.95
C LEU A 28 4.56 -20.58 4.24
N ILE A 29 5.62 -20.44 5.02
CA ILE A 29 5.72 -20.92 6.39
C ILE A 29 5.87 -19.72 7.31
N GLY A 30 5.13 -19.67 8.41
CA GLY A 30 5.22 -18.55 9.34
C GLY A 30 4.51 -18.81 10.66
N GLN A 31 4.53 -17.78 11.52
CA GLN A 31 3.85 -17.78 12.81
C GLN A 31 2.73 -16.75 12.81
N ILE A 32 1.55 -17.12 13.32
CA ILE A 32 0.45 -16.18 13.52
C ILE A 32 0.80 -15.27 14.69
N LEU A 33 0.82 -13.96 14.44
CA LEU A 33 1.01 -12.94 15.45
C LEU A 33 -0.31 -12.28 15.88
N ALA A 34 -1.24 -12.10 14.93
CA ALA A 34 -2.55 -11.54 15.21
C ALA A 34 -3.60 -12.09 14.23
N VAL A 35 -4.86 -12.12 14.68
CA VAL A 35 -6.01 -12.54 13.87
C VAL A 35 -7.11 -11.48 13.97
N ASP A 36 -7.45 -10.86 12.85
CA ASP A 36 -8.60 -9.96 12.72
C ASP A 36 -9.70 -10.65 11.90
N ARG A 37 -10.64 -11.28 12.59
CA ARG A 37 -11.75 -11.98 11.94
C ARG A 37 -12.75 -11.04 11.28
N ARG A 38 -12.89 -9.79 11.77
CA ARG A 38 -13.81 -8.80 11.19
C ARG A 38 -13.31 -8.28 9.88
N ALA A 39 -12.01 -8.04 9.77
CA ALA A 39 -11.36 -7.61 8.54
C ALA A 39 -10.96 -8.77 7.62
N ALA A 40 -11.20 -10.04 8.01
CA ALA A 40 -10.74 -11.25 7.33
C ALA A 40 -9.21 -11.19 7.05
N LYS A 41 -8.43 -10.83 8.08
CA LYS A 41 -6.97 -10.68 8.00
C LYS A 41 -6.26 -11.52 9.07
N VAL A 42 -5.07 -12.00 8.73
CA VAL A 42 -4.12 -12.65 9.64
C VAL A 42 -2.75 -11.97 9.50
N THR A 43 -2.14 -11.60 10.61
CA THR A 43 -0.76 -11.11 10.62
C THR A 43 0.17 -12.29 10.84
N LEU A 44 1.06 -12.51 9.88
CA LEU A 44 2.05 -13.57 9.92
C LEU A 44 3.46 -12.97 9.99
N HIS A 45 4.29 -13.53 10.85
CA HIS A 45 5.73 -13.46 10.73
C HIS A 45 6.16 -14.70 9.93
N HIS A 46 6.60 -14.52 8.68
CA HIS A 46 6.91 -15.63 7.80
C HIS A 46 8.38 -15.65 7.39
N GLU A 47 8.86 -16.83 7.05
CA GLU A 47 10.15 -17.05 6.43
C GLU A 47 10.20 -16.50 5.00
N ASP A 48 11.37 -16.59 4.35
CA ASP A 48 11.49 -16.23 2.94
C ASP A 48 10.48 -17.00 2.09
N ILE A 49 9.66 -16.29 1.35
CA ILE A 49 8.80 -16.87 0.32
C ILE A 49 9.61 -16.92 -0.96
N LYS A 50 10.04 -18.12 -1.32
CA LYS A 50 10.93 -18.34 -2.47
C LYS A 50 10.39 -17.67 -3.73
N ASP A 51 11.25 -16.94 -4.43
CA ASP A 51 10.97 -16.23 -5.68
C ASP A 51 9.86 -15.16 -5.57
N PHE A 52 9.56 -14.69 -4.32
CA PHE A 52 8.53 -13.68 -4.11
C PHE A 52 8.95 -12.60 -3.13
N MET A 53 9.25 -12.92 -1.87
CA MET A 53 9.63 -11.90 -0.87
C MET A 53 10.44 -12.48 0.29
N PRO A 54 11.34 -11.68 0.92
CA PRO A 54 12.10 -12.09 2.08
C PRO A 54 11.21 -12.29 3.32
N ALA A 55 11.77 -12.93 4.35
CA ALA A 55 11.14 -13.06 5.65
C ALA A 55 10.68 -11.71 6.19
N THR A 56 9.42 -11.62 6.59
CA THR A 56 8.84 -10.37 7.13
C THR A 56 7.62 -10.64 7.99
N THR A 57 7.14 -9.58 8.63
CA THR A 57 5.87 -9.57 9.36
C THR A 57 4.89 -8.66 8.66
N MET A 58 3.78 -9.21 8.17
CA MET A 58 2.75 -8.41 7.51
C MET A 58 1.34 -9.01 7.62
N PRO A 59 0.29 -8.18 7.51
CA PRO A 59 -1.08 -8.67 7.46
C PRO A 59 -1.42 -9.19 6.06
N TYR A 60 -2.03 -10.37 6.01
CA TYR A 60 -2.59 -10.97 4.80
C TYR A 60 -4.10 -11.02 4.89
N ARG A 61 -4.79 -10.70 3.80
CA ARG A 61 -6.20 -11.05 3.66
C ARG A 61 -6.33 -12.56 3.48
N VAL A 62 -7.39 -13.16 3.98
CA VAL A 62 -7.74 -14.53 3.68
C VAL A 62 -8.87 -14.56 2.64
N LYS A 63 -8.85 -15.57 1.77
CA LYS A 63 -9.89 -15.77 0.77
C LYS A 63 -11.24 -16.05 1.41
N ASP A 64 -11.23 -16.82 2.49
CA ASP A 64 -12.39 -17.23 3.26
C ASP A 64 -12.12 -16.97 4.74
N ALA A 65 -13.03 -16.27 5.41
CA ALA A 65 -12.93 -15.96 6.83
C ALA A 65 -12.91 -17.22 7.72
N GLU A 66 -13.46 -18.34 7.24
CA GLU A 66 -13.42 -19.64 7.92
C GLU A 66 -12.01 -20.17 8.13
N LEU A 67 -11.04 -19.76 7.29
CA LEU A 67 -9.61 -20.09 7.49
C LEU A 67 -9.08 -19.57 8.83
N LEU A 68 -9.72 -18.53 9.38
CA LEU A 68 -9.37 -17.92 10.67
C LEU A 68 -10.14 -18.51 11.84
N ALA A 69 -11.08 -19.45 11.61
CA ALA A 69 -11.84 -20.09 12.68
C ALA A 69 -10.89 -20.88 13.60
N GLY A 70 -10.94 -20.60 14.90
CA GLY A 70 -10.09 -21.24 15.89
C GLY A 70 -8.62 -20.82 15.88
N ARG A 71 -8.15 -20.01 14.93
CA ARG A 71 -6.74 -19.55 14.84
C ARG A 71 -6.39 -18.64 16.01
N LYS A 72 -5.14 -18.78 16.50
CA LYS A 72 -4.62 -18.03 17.65
C LYS A 72 -3.18 -17.54 17.38
N PRO A 73 -2.78 -16.42 18.00
CA PRO A 73 -1.37 -16.01 18.05
C PRO A 73 -0.51 -17.13 18.66
N GLY A 74 0.70 -17.30 18.12
CA GLY A 74 1.64 -18.34 18.50
C GLY A 74 1.56 -19.62 17.65
N GLU A 75 0.50 -19.84 16.87
CA GLU A 75 0.42 -20.98 15.94
C GLU A 75 1.43 -20.83 14.81
N LEU A 76 2.22 -21.89 14.58
CA LEU A 76 3.04 -22.03 13.38
C LEU A 76 2.15 -22.59 12.26
N VAL A 77 2.24 -22.01 11.10
CA VAL A 77 1.35 -22.33 9.97
C VAL A 77 2.12 -22.52 8.68
N GLU A 78 1.62 -23.44 7.89
CA GLU A 78 1.89 -23.56 6.47
C GLU A 78 0.70 -22.97 5.71
N ALA A 79 0.98 -22.07 4.75
CA ALA A 79 -0.05 -21.40 4.01
C ALA A 79 0.22 -21.37 2.50
N THR A 80 -0.84 -21.22 1.71
CA THR A 80 -0.76 -20.93 0.29
C THR A 80 -1.17 -19.48 0.06
N LEU A 81 -0.23 -18.67 -0.42
CA LEU A 81 -0.44 -17.30 -0.83
C LEU A 81 -0.73 -17.25 -2.33
N ALA A 82 -1.88 -16.74 -2.71
CA ALA A 82 -2.23 -16.44 -4.09
C ALA A 82 -1.97 -14.97 -4.40
N VAL A 83 -1.33 -14.70 -5.53
CA VAL A 83 -0.99 -13.33 -5.97
C VAL A 83 -1.48 -13.12 -7.40
N ALA A 84 -2.27 -12.07 -7.61
CA ALA A 84 -2.75 -11.65 -8.93
C ALA A 84 -2.61 -10.14 -9.06
N GLY A 85 -1.70 -9.69 -9.92
CA GLY A 85 -1.34 -8.28 -10.01
C GLY A 85 -0.81 -7.77 -8.66
N THR A 86 -1.49 -6.79 -8.07
CA THR A 86 -1.17 -6.20 -6.75
C THR A 86 -1.90 -6.86 -5.59
N ASP A 87 -2.83 -7.77 -5.86
CA ASP A 87 -3.61 -8.44 -4.83
C ASP A 87 -2.93 -9.73 -4.36
N ALA A 88 -2.84 -9.88 -3.04
CA ALA A 88 -2.32 -11.07 -2.40
C ALA A 88 -3.27 -11.52 -1.28
N TRP A 89 -3.57 -12.82 -1.22
CA TRP A 89 -4.46 -13.39 -0.21
C TRP A 89 -4.11 -14.85 0.09
N ILE A 90 -4.33 -15.25 1.33
CA ILE A 90 -4.16 -16.63 1.77
C ILE A 90 -5.38 -17.45 1.30
N THR A 91 -5.11 -18.55 0.60
CA THR A 91 -6.14 -19.49 0.11
C THR A 91 -6.21 -20.76 0.93
N ARG A 92 -5.13 -21.10 1.66
CA ARG A 92 -5.03 -22.23 2.57
C ARG A 92 -4.21 -21.82 3.78
N LEU A 93 -4.59 -22.28 4.97
CA LEU A 93 -3.88 -22.04 6.22
C LEU A 93 -4.00 -23.30 7.10
N THR A 94 -2.88 -23.98 7.31
CA THR A 94 -2.80 -25.22 8.07
C THR A 94 -1.87 -25.02 9.26
N VAL A 95 -2.32 -25.34 10.48
CA VAL A 95 -1.44 -25.31 11.66
C VAL A 95 -0.52 -26.52 11.64
N ILE A 96 0.78 -26.25 11.78
CA ILE A 96 1.85 -27.26 11.81
C ILE A 96 2.54 -27.35 13.18
N GLY A 97 2.24 -26.42 14.08
CA GLY A 97 2.81 -26.38 15.42
C GLY A 97 2.39 -25.15 16.22
N VAL A 98 3.05 -24.97 17.36
CA VAL A 98 2.92 -23.77 18.19
C VAL A 98 4.31 -23.40 18.71
N ALA A 99 4.65 -22.12 18.70
CA ALA A 99 5.88 -21.62 19.29
C ALA A 99 5.58 -20.37 20.14
N PRO A 100 6.43 -20.05 21.13
CA PRO A 100 6.33 -18.77 21.84
C PRO A 100 6.32 -17.62 20.84
N LEU A 101 5.52 -16.60 21.11
CA LEU A 101 5.56 -15.37 20.32
C LEU A 101 6.96 -14.77 20.43
N PRO A 102 7.52 -14.26 19.34
CA PRO A 102 8.79 -13.53 19.40
C PRO A 102 8.65 -12.32 20.34
N PRO A 103 9.74 -11.86 20.98
CA PRO A 103 9.71 -10.65 21.80
C PRO A 103 9.06 -9.51 21.05
N VAL A 104 8.31 -8.65 21.77
CA VAL A 104 7.56 -7.52 21.16
C VAL A 104 8.47 -6.63 20.31
N GLU A 105 9.74 -6.52 20.64
CA GLU A 105 10.77 -5.79 19.88
C GLU A 105 11.11 -6.44 18.52
N ALA A 106 10.93 -7.76 18.39
CA ALA A 106 11.11 -8.48 17.12
C ALA A 106 9.82 -8.48 16.27
N ILE A 107 8.67 -8.29 16.89
CA ILE A 107 7.40 -8.02 16.21
C ILE A 107 7.40 -6.51 15.93
N GLN A 108 8.04 -6.06 14.86
CA GLN A 108 7.77 -4.73 14.36
C GLN A 108 6.30 -4.71 13.91
N ALA A 109 5.43 -4.40 14.87
CA ALA A 109 4.02 -4.27 14.62
C ALA A 109 3.86 -3.17 13.58
N SER A 110 3.44 -3.60 12.41
CA SER A 110 3.03 -2.67 11.35
C SER A 110 2.00 -1.73 11.95
N ALA A 111 2.25 -0.44 11.91
CA ALA A 111 1.33 0.56 12.45
C ALA A 111 -0.10 0.30 11.99
N VAL A 112 -1.02 0.27 12.94
CA VAL A 112 -2.44 -0.02 12.75
C VAL A 112 -3.31 1.18 13.12
N PRO A 113 -4.57 1.25 12.68
CA PRO A 113 -5.49 2.28 13.13
C PRO A 113 -5.58 2.35 14.66
N GLY A 114 -5.38 3.57 15.20
CA GLY A 114 -5.29 3.85 16.64
C GLY A 114 -3.89 4.22 17.10
N ASP A 115 -2.85 3.79 16.41
CA ASP A 115 -1.47 4.14 16.75
C ASP A 115 -1.17 5.62 16.50
N THR A 116 -0.22 6.16 17.26
CA THR A 116 0.29 7.50 17.03
C THR A 116 1.37 7.46 15.96
N LEU A 117 1.28 8.38 14.98
CA LEU A 117 2.32 8.58 13.99
C LEU A 117 3.62 9.01 14.68
N ILE A 118 4.69 8.25 14.43
CA ILE A 118 6.04 8.64 14.88
C ILE A 118 6.59 9.65 13.88
N ASP A 119 7.20 10.71 14.40
CA ASP A 119 7.74 11.78 13.57
C ASP A 119 8.92 11.29 12.72
N GLY A 120 8.98 11.79 11.49
CA GLY A 120 10.07 11.53 10.54
C GLY A 120 10.66 12.83 10.01
N ALA A 121 11.95 12.82 9.72
CA ALA A 121 12.66 13.93 9.09
C ALA A 121 13.01 13.55 7.64
N PHE A 122 12.77 14.48 6.71
CA PHE A 122 12.94 14.26 5.27
C PHE A 122 13.52 15.51 4.60
N VAL A 123 13.81 15.36 3.32
CA VAL A 123 14.08 16.48 2.40
C VAL A 123 12.98 16.46 1.33
N ASP A 124 12.28 17.57 1.13
CA ASP A 124 11.23 17.65 0.10
C ASP A 124 11.83 17.88 -1.31
N GLN A 125 10.95 17.84 -2.31
CA GLN A 125 11.32 18.05 -3.71
C GLN A 125 11.92 19.43 -4.01
N ASP A 126 11.78 20.40 -3.09
CA ASP A 126 12.42 21.73 -3.20
C ASP A 126 13.76 21.82 -2.44
N GLY A 127 14.24 20.71 -1.89
CA GLY A 127 15.48 20.62 -1.13
C GLY A 127 15.39 21.14 0.31
N ARG A 128 14.17 21.36 0.84
CA ARG A 128 13.96 21.85 2.21
C ARG A 128 13.92 20.66 3.16
N ARG A 129 14.57 20.80 4.31
CA ARG A 129 14.38 19.87 5.44
C ARG A 129 13.00 20.09 6.03
N ILE A 130 12.27 19.00 6.20
CA ILE A 130 10.92 18.99 6.75
C ILE A 130 10.76 17.87 7.76
N ARG A 131 9.79 18.02 8.66
CA ARG A 131 9.39 16.99 9.63
C ARG A 131 7.89 16.76 9.56
N LEU A 132 7.44 15.52 9.77
CA LEU A 132 6.01 15.18 9.68
C LEU A 132 5.15 15.93 10.70
N HIS A 133 5.69 16.29 11.86
CA HIS A 133 4.94 17.07 12.84
C HIS A 133 4.50 18.47 12.33
N GLU A 134 5.10 18.97 11.23
CA GLU A 134 4.69 20.24 10.60
C GLU A 134 3.27 20.15 10.00
N TRP A 135 2.77 18.91 9.78
CA TRP A 135 1.40 18.67 9.34
C TRP A 135 0.42 18.39 10.49
N ARG A 136 0.83 18.48 11.75
CA ARG A 136 -0.11 18.38 12.88
C ARG A 136 -1.22 19.43 12.77
N GLY A 137 -2.42 19.06 13.23
CA GLY A 137 -3.60 19.91 13.11
C GLY A 137 -4.32 19.80 11.76
N ARG A 138 -3.83 18.98 10.83
CA ARG A 138 -4.45 18.74 9.54
C ARG A 138 -4.38 17.26 9.18
N PRO A 139 -5.38 16.71 8.44
CA PRO A 139 -5.31 15.33 7.96
C PRO A 139 -4.12 15.13 7.03
N LEU A 140 -3.51 13.95 7.08
CA LEU A 140 -2.33 13.63 6.30
C LEU A 140 -2.50 12.25 5.63
N ILE A 141 -2.10 12.15 4.37
CA ILE A 141 -1.90 10.88 3.68
C ILE A 141 -0.39 10.64 3.57
N LEU A 142 0.06 9.45 3.97
CA LEU A 142 1.41 8.95 3.69
C LEU A 142 1.31 7.82 2.67
N SER A 143 2.19 7.83 1.68
CA SER A 143 2.31 6.71 0.72
C SER A 143 3.78 6.51 0.37
N PHE A 144 4.18 5.26 0.14
CA PHE A 144 5.54 4.89 -0.20
C PHE A 144 5.61 4.54 -1.68
N ILE A 145 6.50 5.20 -2.40
CA ILE A 145 6.65 5.08 -3.86
C ILE A 145 8.13 5.12 -4.27
N TYR A 146 8.42 4.89 -5.54
CA TYR A 146 9.66 5.35 -6.18
C TYR A 146 9.39 5.74 -7.63
N THR A 147 10.14 6.75 -8.13
CA THR A 147 9.81 7.44 -9.39
C THR A 147 9.99 6.58 -10.63
N ARG A 148 10.91 5.63 -10.58
CA ARG A 148 11.25 4.73 -11.70
C ARG A 148 10.61 3.34 -11.59
N CYS A 149 9.50 3.20 -10.85
CA CYS A 149 8.75 1.94 -10.75
C CYS A 149 8.28 1.50 -12.13
N PRO A 150 8.72 0.32 -12.62
CA PRO A 150 8.39 -0.13 -13.97
C PRO A 150 7.02 -0.78 -14.08
N LEU A 151 6.34 -1.00 -12.96
CA LEU A 151 5.08 -1.74 -12.89
C LEU A 151 3.89 -0.76 -12.87
N PRO A 152 3.08 -0.68 -13.96
CA PRO A 152 2.01 0.30 -14.08
C PRO A 152 0.92 0.14 -13.01
N ASP A 153 0.70 -1.07 -12.51
CA ASP A 153 -0.32 -1.40 -11.52
C ASP A 153 0.13 -1.14 -10.07
N PHE A 154 1.37 -0.65 -9.85
CA PHE A 154 1.95 -0.37 -8.54
C PHE A 154 2.02 1.14 -8.25
N CYS A 155 3.24 1.71 -8.14
CA CYS A 155 3.38 3.13 -7.82
C CYS A 155 2.62 4.05 -8.79
N PRO A 156 2.66 3.85 -10.14
CA PRO A 156 1.88 4.67 -11.05
C PRO A 156 0.36 4.62 -10.79
N ALA A 157 -0.18 3.45 -10.42
CA ALA A 157 -1.59 3.30 -10.08
C ALA A 157 -1.95 4.01 -8.76
N ILE A 158 -1.08 3.93 -7.73
CA ILE A 158 -1.26 4.68 -6.47
C ILE A 158 -1.26 6.18 -6.76
N GLU A 159 -0.27 6.68 -7.50
CA GLU A 159 -0.14 8.10 -7.80
C GLU A 159 -1.33 8.63 -8.62
N SER A 160 -1.86 7.83 -9.55
CA SER A 160 -3.07 8.18 -10.30
C SER A 160 -4.28 8.34 -9.37
N ARG A 161 -4.43 7.46 -8.37
CA ARG A 161 -5.48 7.57 -7.35
C ARG A 161 -5.25 8.76 -6.42
N LEU A 162 -4.00 9.01 -6.01
CA LEU A 162 -3.66 10.18 -5.20
C LEU A 162 -3.93 11.49 -5.95
N ALA A 163 -3.74 11.53 -7.27
CA ALA A 163 -4.12 12.67 -8.10
C ALA A 163 -5.65 12.90 -8.06
N MET A 164 -6.46 11.83 -8.12
CA MET A 164 -7.91 11.95 -7.94
C MET A 164 -8.29 12.42 -6.53
N VAL A 165 -7.61 11.91 -5.49
CA VAL A 165 -7.79 12.38 -4.11
C VAL A 165 -7.42 13.86 -3.98
N GLN A 166 -6.34 14.32 -4.61
CA GLN A 166 -5.97 15.73 -4.66
C GLN A 166 -7.09 16.59 -5.24
N GLN A 167 -7.78 16.13 -6.30
CA GLN A 167 -8.93 16.88 -6.85
C GLN A 167 -10.08 16.94 -5.84
N ARG A 168 -10.34 15.87 -5.09
CA ARG A 168 -11.33 15.89 -4.00
C ARG A 168 -10.96 16.90 -2.91
N ILE A 169 -9.68 16.94 -2.50
CA ILE A 169 -9.20 17.91 -1.51
C ILE A 169 -9.43 19.35 -1.97
N LYS A 170 -9.25 19.62 -3.27
CA LYS A 170 -9.47 20.95 -3.85
C LYS A 170 -10.96 21.37 -3.91
N THR A 171 -11.84 20.40 -4.08
CA THR A 171 -13.28 20.68 -4.33
C THR A 171 -14.17 20.45 -3.12
N ASP A 172 -13.75 19.67 -2.13
CA ASP A 172 -14.52 19.37 -0.91
C ASP A 172 -14.01 20.21 0.26
N PRO A 173 -14.81 21.18 0.76
CA PRO A 173 -14.43 22.04 1.88
C PRO A 173 -14.10 21.26 3.17
N THR A 174 -14.69 20.08 3.37
CA THR A 174 -14.45 19.23 4.56
C THR A 174 -13.03 18.64 4.59
N LEU A 175 -12.39 18.55 3.42
CA LEU A 175 -11.03 18.06 3.26
C LEU A 175 -9.97 19.17 3.21
N ARG A 176 -10.39 20.43 3.40
CA ARG A 176 -9.48 21.58 3.33
C ARG A 176 -8.33 21.42 4.32
N GLY A 177 -7.11 21.69 3.83
CA GLY A 177 -5.89 21.60 4.62
C GLY A 177 -5.28 20.18 4.67
N THR A 178 -5.95 19.15 4.12
CA THR A 178 -5.34 17.82 3.98
C THR A 178 -4.05 17.90 3.16
N ALA A 179 -3.02 17.17 3.62
CA ALA A 179 -1.76 17.03 2.91
C ALA A 179 -1.56 15.59 2.42
N ILE A 180 -0.81 15.43 1.34
CA ILE A 180 -0.33 14.15 0.81
C ILE A 180 1.20 14.20 0.83
N VAL A 181 1.84 13.20 1.43
CA VAL A 181 3.30 13.05 1.45
C VAL A 181 3.65 11.70 0.83
N ALA A 182 4.24 11.74 -0.36
CA ALA A 182 4.80 10.58 -1.04
C ALA A 182 6.27 10.43 -0.66
N ILE A 183 6.60 9.35 0.04
CA ILE A 183 7.94 9.07 0.56
C ILE A 183 8.61 8.09 -0.39
N THR A 184 9.78 8.49 -0.94
CA THR A 184 10.51 7.55 -1.79
C THR A 184 11.14 6.42 -1.00
N ILE A 185 11.13 5.24 -1.59
CA ILE A 185 11.89 4.07 -1.10
C ILE A 185 13.19 3.85 -1.89
N ASP A 186 13.50 4.72 -2.85
CA ASP A 186 14.71 4.67 -3.67
C ASP A 186 15.51 5.98 -3.56
N PRO A 187 15.92 6.37 -2.35
CA PRO A 187 16.55 7.68 -2.12
C PRO A 187 17.91 7.83 -2.83
N GLY A 188 18.53 6.72 -3.22
CA GLY A 188 19.77 6.76 -4.00
C GLY A 188 19.58 7.33 -5.42
N TYR A 189 18.40 7.15 -5.99
CA TYR A 189 18.02 7.69 -7.30
C TYR A 189 17.12 8.92 -7.18
N ASP A 190 16.13 8.87 -6.32
CA ASP A 190 15.09 9.89 -6.14
C ASP A 190 15.63 11.09 -5.34
N THR A 191 16.55 11.83 -5.97
CA THR A 191 17.03 13.11 -5.43
C THR A 191 15.91 14.17 -5.42
N PRO A 192 16.02 15.26 -4.65
CA PRO A 192 15.03 16.35 -4.69
C PRO A 192 14.72 16.85 -6.12
N ALA A 193 15.73 16.94 -6.99
CA ALA A 193 15.55 17.38 -8.38
C ALA A 193 14.72 16.36 -9.18
N VAL A 194 14.98 15.05 -9.03
CA VAL A 194 14.19 13.98 -9.65
C VAL A 194 12.75 14.02 -9.14
N LEU A 195 12.56 14.12 -7.83
CA LEU A 195 11.23 14.21 -7.23
C LEU A 195 10.46 15.45 -7.70
N LYS A 196 11.14 16.58 -7.88
CA LYS A 196 10.50 17.82 -8.39
C LYS A 196 9.99 17.64 -9.81
N GLN A 197 10.79 17.04 -10.69
CA GLN A 197 10.39 16.73 -12.06
C GLN A 197 9.24 15.73 -12.08
N HIS A 198 9.30 14.70 -11.25
CA HIS A 198 8.25 13.70 -11.11
C HIS A 198 6.94 14.30 -10.60
N ALA A 199 6.99 15.13 -9.55
CA ALA A 199 5.83 15.83 -9.01
C ALA A 199 5.13 16.68 -10.09
N ALA A 200 5.90 17.42 -10.90
CA ALA A 200 5.37 18.19 -12.02
C ALA A 200 4.69 17.30 -13.06
N ALA A 201 5.30 16.16 -13.42
CA ALA A 201 4.74 15.21 -14.39
C ALA A 201 3.43 14.55 -13.87
N ARG A 202 3.26 14.42 -12.55
CA ARG A 202 2.04 13.91 -11.89
C ARG A 202 0.98 14.99 -11.66
N GLY A 203 1.25 16.25 -11.96
CA GLY A 203 0.35 17.36 -11.68
C GLY A 203 0.14 17.59 -10.18
N ALA A 204 1.15 17.28 -9.37
CA ALA A 204 1.09 17.48 -7.93
C ALA A 204 1.11 18.97 -7.59
N ASP A 205 0.12 19.40 -6.83
CA ASP A 205 0.06 20.75 -6.27
C ASP A 205 0.94 20.80 -5.01
N PRO A 206 2.04 21.56 -4.97
CA PRO A 206 2.96 21.56 -3.84
C PRO A 206 2.36 22.05 -2.52
N ALA A 207 1.19 22.71 -2.55
CA ALA A 207 0.45 23.07 -1.35
C ALA A 207 -0.29 21.87 -0.72
N ILE A 208 -0.55 20.83 -1.51
CA ILE A 208 -1.32 19.64 -1.10
C ILE A 208 -0.44 18.40 -1.11
N TRP A 209 0.33 18.19 -2.17
CA TRP A 209 1.04 16.94 -2.43
C TRP A 209 2.54 17.18 -2.54
N ARG A 210 3.29 16.65 -1.58
CA ARG A 210 4.75 16.73 -1.54
C ARG A 210 5.37 15.35 -1.72
N PHE A 211 6.51 15.35 -2.37
CA PHE A 211 7.39 14.20 -2.51
C PHE A 211 8.62 14.43 -1.65
N VAL A 212 9.02 13.40 -0.91
CA VAL A 212 10.11 13.52 0.05
C VAL A 212 11.11 12.38 -0.08
N THR A 213 12.35 12.68 0.26
CA THR A 213 13.49 11.77 0.28
C THR A 213 14.30 11.95 1.57
N GLY A 214 15.35 11.17 1.73
CA GLY A 214 16.28 11.21 2.85
C GLY A 214 17.46 10.29 2.61
N THR A 215 18.19 9.93 3.64
CA THR A 215 19.15 8.83 3.53
C THR A 215 18.42 7.49 3.49
N THR A 216 19.02 6.47 2.89
CA THR A 216 18.45 5.11 2.87
C THR A 216 18.12 4.62 4.27
N ALA A 217 19.01 4.88 5.24
CA ALA A 217 18.82 4.46 6.63
C ALA A 217 17.60 5.14 7.28
N GLU A 218 17.40 6.45 7.03
CA GLU A 218 16.25 7.21 7.55
C GLU A 218 14.94 6.73 6.94
N ILE A 219 14.90 6.55 5.61
CA ILE A 219 13.73 6.06 4.89
C ILE A 219 13.35 4.65 5.34
N ASP A 220 14.31 3.74 5.45
CA ASP A 220 14.07 2.37 5.88
C ASP A 220 13.63 2.31 7.35
N ALA A 221 14.26 3.09 8.23
CA ALA A 221 13.88 3.17 9.63
C ALA A 221 12.45 3.70 9.80
N PHE A 222 12.08 4.72 9.01
CA PHE A 222 10.72 5.26 9.02
C PHE A 222 9.71 4.27 8.44
N GLY A 223 10.02 3.65 7.30
CA GLY A 223 9.15 2.70 6.62
C GLY A 223 8.84 1.46 7.46
N ARG A 224 9.84 0.96 8.23
CA ARG A 224 9.63 -0.21 9.12
C ARG A 224 8.50 -0.04 10.12
N GLN A 225 8.24 1.19 10.61
CA GLN A 225 7.13 1.48 11.52
C GLN A 225 5.77 1.12 10.91
N PHE A 226 5.68 1.20 9.58
CA PHE A 226 4.49 0.89 8.81
C PHE A 226 4.56 -0.50 8.17
N GLY A 227 5.54 -1.31 8.53
CA GLY A 227 5.75 -2.60 7.91
C GLY A 227 6.16 -2.48 6.43
N ILE A 228 6.73 -1.36 6.02
CA ILE A 228 7.32 -1.23 4.70
C ILE A 228 8.67 -1.94 4.72
N MET A 229 8.76 -2.98 3.92
CA MET A 229 9.97 -3.74 3.69
C MET A 229 10.49 -3.41 2.30
N VAL A 230 11.75 -3.03 2.22
CA VAL A 230 12.40 -2.70 0.94
C VAL A 230 13.64 -3.55 0.79
N ARG A 231 13.69 -4.34 -0.27
CA ARG A 231 14.91 -5.00 -0.73
C ARG A 231 15.36 -4.33 -2.01
N ARG A 232 16.59 -3.84 -2.01
CA ARG A 232 17.23 -3.22 -3.17
C ARG A 232 18.35 -4.14 -3.61
N GLY A 233 18.33 -4.56 -4.88
CA GLY A 233 19.38 -5.39 -5.47
C GLY A 233 20.51 -4.55 -6.08
N ASP A 234 20.80 -4.75 -7.34
CA ASP A 234 21.96 -4.18 -8.04
C ASP A 234 21.81 -2.70 -8.50
N GLY A 235 20.72 -2.06 -8.12
CA GLY A 235 20.41 -0.68 -8.49
C GLY A 235 19.53 -0.53 -9.74
N SER A 236 19.11 -1.64 -10.36
CA SER A 236 18.09 -1.64 -11.41
C SER A 236 16.72 -1.23 -10.87
N PRO A 237 15.89 -0.50 -11.65
CA PRO A 237 14.50 -0.21 -11.27
C PRO A 237 13.65 -1.45 -11.01
N ASN A 238 13.96 -2.56 -11.68
CA ASN A 238 13.26 -3.84 -11.54
C ASN A 238 13.68 -4.63 -10.30
N ASP A 239 14.69 -4.16 -9.57
CA ASP A 239 15.35 -4.87 -8.49
C ASP A 239 15.03 -4.27 -7.12
N ILE A 240 13.94 -3.49 -7.07
CA ILE A 240 13.38 -2.96 -5.83
C ILE A 240 12.09 -3.71 -5.54
N GLU A 241 12.16 -4.60 -4.56
CA GLU A 241 10.99 -5.29 -4.03
C GLU A 241 10.51 -4.58 -2.77
N HIS A 242 9.22 -4.30 -2.73
CA HIS A 242 8.59 -3.71 -1.55
C HIS A 242 7.09 -3.99 -1.54
N ASN A 243 6.49 -3.95 -0.36
CA ASN A 243 5.05 -3.92 -0.23
C ASN A 243 4.51 -2.49 -0.37
N LEU A 244 3.26 -2.38 -0.78
CA LEU A 244 2.58 -1.11 -1.00
C LEU A 244 1.66 -0.79 0.19
N ARG A 245 1.76 0.43 0.69
CA ARG A 245 0.90 0.90 1.78
C ARG A 245 0.58 2.39 1.64
N THR A 246 -0.69 2.71 1.87
CA THR A 246 -1.18 4.10 1.96
C THR A 246 -1.88 4.29 3.31
N ILE A 247 -1.53 5.34 4.04
CA ILE A 247 -1.91 5.54 5.43
C ILE A 247 -2.60 6.88 5.55
N VAL A 248 -3.72 6.94 6.29
CA VAL A 248 -4.41 8.19 6.64
C VAL A 248 -4.20 8.48 8.11
N VAL A 249 -3.76 9.70 8.40
CA VAL A 249 -3.48 10.21 9.74
C VAL A 249 -4.42 11.38 10.03
N SER A 250 -4.98 11.39 11.22
CA SER A 250 -5.87 12.45 11.72
C SER A 250 -5.10 13.67 12.21
N ARG A 251 -5.82 14.75 12.50
CA ARG A 251 -5.26 16.01 12.98
C ARG A 251 -4.47 15.89 14.28
N ASP A 252 -4.90 14.99 15.17
CA ASP A 252 -4.21 14.67 16.42
C ASP A 252 -2.98 13.75 16.24
N GLY A 253 -2.67 13.36 14.98
CA GLY A 253 -1.51 12.55 14.65
C GLY A 253 -1.73 11.05 14.84
N ARG A 254 -2.97 10.57 14.90
CA ARG A 254 -3.29 9.14 14.96
C ARG A 254 -3.56 8.56 13.60
N ILE A 255 -3.10 7.34 13.38
CA ILE A 255 -3.44 6.55 12.20
C ILE A 255 -4.93 6.18 12.30
N VAL A 256 -5.70 6.53 11.28
CA VAL A 256 -7.14 6.24 11.25
C VAL A 256 -7.51 5.23 10.18
N HIS A 257 -6.63 5.01 9.21
CA HIS A 257 -6.86 4.07 8.13
C HIS A 257 -5.56 3.64 7.47
N VAL A 258 -5.50 2.40 7.02
CA VAL A 258 -4.38 1.82 6.29
C VAL A 258 -4.93 1.02 5.12
N GLU A 259 -4.43 1.30 3.92
CA GLU A 259 -4.65 0.53 2.71
C GLU A 259 -3.41 -0.26 2.35
N ASP A 260 -3.54 -1.56 2.19
CA ASP A 260 -2.50 -2.45 1.71
C ASP A 260 -2.67 -2.68 0.20
N GLY A 261 -1.57 -2.62 -0.54
CA GLY A 261 -1.59 -2.76 -2.01
C GLY A 261 -1.97 -1.47 -2.73
N ALA A 262 -2.21 -1.57 -4.04
CA ALA A 262 -2.57 -0.44 -4.90
C ALA A 262 -4.05 -0.44 -5.32
N ALA A 263 -4.83 -1.49 -5.03
CA ALA A 263 -6.18 -1.67 -5.56
C ALA A 263 -7.29 -0.97 -4.76
N TRP A 264 -6.94 -0.09 -3.80
CA TRP A 264 -7.91 0.61 -2.98
C TRP A 264 -8.74 1.64 -3.79
N ARG A 265 -9.94 1.94 -3.31
CA ARG A 265 -10.85 2.87 -3.97
C ARG A 265 -10.64 4.28 -3.42
N VAL A 266 -10.72 5.27 -4.32
CA VAL A 266 -10.61 6.70 -3.96
C VAL A 266 -11.64 7.09 -2.91
N GLU A 267 -12.87 6.59 -3.03
CA GLU A 267 -13.97 6.87 -2.13
C GLU A 267 -13.72 6.38 -0.70
N ASP A 268 -13.05 5.23 -0.54
CA ASP A 268 -12.72 4.66 0.77
C ASP A 268 -11.68 5.53 1.47
N LEU A 269 -10.66 5.98 0.73
CA LEU A 269 -9.63 6.89 1.26
C LEU A 269 -10.21 8.27 1.59
N VAL A 270 -11.09 8.82 0.74
CA VAL A 270 -11.79 10.09 0.99
C VAL A 270 -12.70 9.98 2.22
N GLY A 271 -13.40 8.86 2.40
CA GLY A 271 -14.18 8.58 3.60
C GLY A 271 -13.31 8.55 4.87
N ALA A 272 -12.12 7.94 4.78
CA ALA A 272 -11.16 7.95 5.87
C ALA A 272 -10.64 9.35 6.19
N LEU A 273 -10.38 10.18 5.16
CA LEU A 273 -9.96 11.57 5.34
C LEU A 273 -11.01 12.43 6.05
N ARG A 274 -12.30 12.25 5.74
CA ARG A 274 -13.37 12.95 6.44
C ARG A 274 -13.36 12.59 7.94
N ARG A 275 -13.26 11.29 8.26
CA ARG A 275 -13.12 10.85 9.66
C ARG A 275 -11.84 11.39 10.33
N ALA A 276 -10.76 11.55 9.58
CA ALA A 276 -9.51 12.13 10.05
C ALA A 276 -9.63 13.64 10.32
N ALA A 277 -10.43 14.34 9.53
CA ALA A 277 -10.68 15.77 9.69
C ALA A 277 -11.56 16.10 10.90
N ASP A 278 -12.46 15.19 11.29
CA ASP A 278 -13.38 15.35 12.43
C ASP A 278 -12.69 15.08 13.79
N ARG A 279 -11.52 14.46 13.78
CA ARG A 279 -10.75 14.21 15.02
C ARG A 279 -9.82 15.39 15.30
N SER A 280 -10.06 16.04 16.41
CA SER A 280 -9.26 17.17 16.95
C SER A 280 -8.44 16.74 18.16
#